data_20fd65a645aa29a2f7293db7111c20c7
#
_entry.id   20fd65a645aa29a2f7293db7111c20c7
#
_cell.length_a   1.000
_cell.length_b   1.000
_cell.length_c   1.000
_cell.angle_alpha   90.00
_cell.angle_beta   90.00
_cell.angle_gamma   90.00
#
_symmetry.space_group_name_H-M   'P 1'
#
loop_
_entity.id
_entity.type
_entity.pdbx_description
1 polymer ?
#
loop_
_entity_poly.entity_id
_entity_poly.type
_entity_poly.pdbx_seq_one_letter_code
_entity_poly.pdbx_strand_id
1 'polypeptide(L)'
;MDGQSLSSATPLIHHDHRNTWWRCHLQLKNSLSSELSGAVGDLGTFIPIVLTLTLVSNLDLSTTLIFTAFYNISTGLLFGIPMPVQPMKSIAAVAVSETPHLTPSQIATAGASTAATLLILGVSGLMSTLYRFLPLSVVRGVQLSQGLSFAFSAIKYIRYNQDFITSKSTSARSWLGLDGLIIALSSILFLVLSTGAGETHGHNAPSRSQDPVIDDDNDPRSRGSRSSCVNKRLRILNSIPAALIVFLLGLILCFIRDPSIVKDLKFGPSKITLLKITWEDWKIGFLRAAIPQIPLSVLNSVIAVCKLSGDLFPDRELSAAKVSVSVGIMNLIGCWFGAMPVCHGAGGLAGQYRFGARSGWSVVFLGAGKLVIGLLFGNSFVRILSQFPIGILGVLLLFAGIELAMASRDMNSKEESFVMLVCAAVSLTGSSAALGFGCGILLFLLLKLRKMDYSTPSFLTPKSSVDDELSSIP
;
A
#
# COMPACT_ATOMS: atom_id res chain seq x y z
N MET A 1 71.77 19.76 14.60
CA MET A 1 71.40 19.03 13.38
C MET A 1 70.10 18.30 13.72
N ASP A 2 69.07 18.96 13.81
CA ASP A 2 67.96 19.35 12.96
C ASP A 2 67.22 18.11 12.44
N GLY A 3 66.12 17.78 13.09
CA GLY A 3 65.12 16.82 12.70
C GLY A 3 63.72 17.44 12.95
N GLN A 4 63.23 18.12 11.96
CA GLN A 4 61.86 18.68 11.93
C GLN A 4 60.81 17.58 11.90
N SER A 5 59.95 17.54 12.88
CA SER A 5 58.71 16.79 12.89
C SER A 5 57.59 17.59 12.16
N LEU A 6 57.22 17.16 10.96
CA LEU A 6 56.06 17.65 10.24
C LEU A 6 54.81 17.04 10.88
N SER A 7 54.07 17.86 11.58
CA SER A 7 52.69 17.62 12.02
C SER A 7 51.76 17.79 10.81
N SER A 8 51.28 16.67 10.26
CA SER A 8 50.19 16.65 9.27
C SER A 8 48.85 16.80 9.97
N ALA A 9 48.37 18.03 10.02
CA ALA A 9 46.99 18.32 10.42
C ALA A 9 46.03 17.82 9.31
N THR A 10 45.36 16.73 9.55
CA THR A 10 44.23 16.25 8.74
C THR A 10 43.07 17.23 8.90
N PRO A 11 42.53 17.80 7.81
CA PRO A 11 41.36 18.66 7.94
C PRO A 11 40.15 17.82 8.34
N LEU A 12 39.53 18.15 9.48
CA LEU A 12 38.23 17.66 9.91
C LEU A 12 37.20 18.10 8.88
N ILE A 13 36.83 17.20 7.97
CA ILE A 13 35.69 17.39 7.06
C ILE A 13 34.45 17.34 7.94
N HIS A 14 33.93 18.50 8.32
CA HIS A 14 32.58 18.63 8.83
C HIS A 14 31.62 18.24 7.71
N HIS A 15 31.25 16.96 7.65
CA HIS A 15 30.14 16.50 6.83
C HIS A 15 28.87 17.15 7.38
N ASP A 16 28.34 18.11 6.64
CA ASP A 16 27.05 18.74 6.89
C ASP A 16 25.92 17.71 6.74
N HIS A 17 25.65 16.99 7.85
CA HIS A 17 24.63 15.96 7.92
C HIS A 17 23.22 16.42 7.50
N ARG A 18 22.97 17.73 7.51
CA ARG A 18 21.68 18.31 7.16
C ARG A 18 21.44 18.35 5.65
N ASN A 19 22.47 18.62 4.86
CA ASN A 19 22.38 18.66 3.39
C ASN A 19 22.31 17.26 2.76
N THR A 20 22.87 16.25 3.40
CA THR A 20 22.85 14.85 2.91
C THR A 20 21.47 14.22 3.04
N TRP A 21 20.72 14.51 4.13
CA TRP A 21 19.38 13.93 4.36
C TRP A 21 18.38 14.34 3.27
N TRP A 22 18.28 15.65 2.96
CA TRP A 22 17.39 16.15 1.92
C TRP A 22 17.74 15.61 0.53
N ARG A 23 19.03 15.52 0.20
CA ARG A 23 19.48 14.96 -1.08
C ARG A 23 19.08 13.50 -1.25
N CYS A 24 19.24 12.69 -0.22
CA CYS A 24 18.87 11.27 -0.28
C CYS A 24 17.35 11.06 -0.40
N HIS A 25 16.52 11.89 0.27
CA HIS A 25 15.07 11.74 0.26
C HIS A 25 14.41 12.31 -1.01
N LEU A 26 14.98 13.37 -1.58
CA LEU A 26 14.45 14.07 -2.76
C LEU A 26 15.07 13.61 -4.08
N GLN A 27 15.93 12.59 -4.08
CA GLN A 27 16.53 12.09 -5.31
C GLN A 27 15.50 11.27 -6.09
N LEU A 28 15.26 11.68 -7.35
CA LEU A 28 14.49 10.87 -8.31
C LEU A 28 15.27 9.58 -8.58
N LYS A 29 14.71 8.45 -8.19
CA LYS A 29 15.34 7.13 -8.44
C LYS A 29 15.02 6.58 -9.83
N ASN A 30 13.90 7.01 -10.43
CA ASN A 30 13.44 6.62 -11.76
C ASN A 30 13.17 7.84 -12.64
N SER A 31 12.79 7.59 -13.91
CA SER A 31 12.35 8.66 -14.81
C SER A 31 11.09 9.37 -14.28
N LEU A 32 10.93 10.63 -14.62
CA LEU A 32 9.75 11.42 -14.25
C LEU A 32 8.45 10.74 -14.71
N SER A 33 8.45 10.15 -15.90
CA SER A 33 7.30 9.44 -16.46
C SER A 33 6.92 8.20 -15.63
N SER A 34 7.89 7.46 -15.11
CA SER A 34 7.66 6.32 -14.23
C SER A 34 7.11 6.74 -12.87
N GLU A 35 7.63 7.82 -12.28
CA GLU A 35 7.09 8.35 -11.01
C GLU A 35 5.65 8.86 -11.18
N LEU A 36 5.33 9.54 -12.29
CA LEU A 36 3.97 9.95 -12.62
C LEU A 36 3.03 8.75 -12.88
N SER A 37 3.53 7.71 -13.56
CA SER A 37 2.78 6.47 -13.74
C SER A 37 2.50 5.78 -12.40
N GLY A 38 3.49 5.75 -11.51
CA GLY A 38 3.31 5.25 -10.16
C GLY A 38 2.29 6.06 -9.35
N ALA A 39 2.30 7.39 -9.49
CA ALA A 39 1.39 8.28 -8.75
C ALA A 39 -0.09 7.94 -8.96
N VAL A 40 -0.49 7.48 -10.15
CA VAL A 40 -1.89 7.09 -10.43
C VAL A 40 -2.25 5.69 -9.93
N GLY A 41 -1.27 4.90 -9.50
CA GLY A 41 -1.48 3.51 -9.02
C GLY A 41 -2.38 3.39 -7.79
N ASP A 42 -2.52 4.45 -7.00
CA ASP A 42 -3.38 4.51 -5.83
C ASP A 42 -4.84 4.90 -6.15
N LEU A 43 -5.10 5.49 -7.31
CA LEU A 43 -6.40 6.08 -7.63
C LEU A 43 -7.53 5.04 -7.74
N GLY A 44 -7.20 3.79 -8.06
CA GLY A 44 -8.15 2.68 -8.04
C GLY A 44 -8.80 2.42 -6.67
N THR A 45 -8.10 2.75 -5.58
CA THR A 45 -8.65 2.69 -4.20
C THR A 45 -9.26 4.01 -3.79
N PHE A 46 -8.61 5.12 -4.09
CA PHE A 46 -8.97 6.44 -3.60
C PHE A 46 -10.30 6.93 -4.18
N ILE A 47 -10.44 6.91 -5.51
CA ILE A 47 -11.59 7.51 -6.21
C ILE A 47 -12.92 6.87 -5.79
N PRO A 48 -13.11 5.53 -5.80
CA PRO A 48 -14.40 4.95 -5.46
C PRO A 48 -14.85 5.29 -4.03
N ILE A 49 -13.93 5.26 -3.06
CA ILE A 49 -14.26 5.51 -1.65
C ILE A 49 -14.63 6.99 -1.44
N VAL A 50 -13.83 7.90 -2.01
CA VAL A 50 -14.10 9.35 -1.88
C VAL A 50 -15.41 9.71 -2.55
N LEU A 51 -15.66 9.19 -3.75
CA LEU A 51 -16.92 9.43 -4.47
C LEU A 51 -18.12 8.94 -3.66
N THR A 52 -18.06 7.73 -3.12
CA THR A 52 -19.13 7.17 -2.31
C THR A 52 -19.40 8.02 -1.05
N LEU A 53 -18.37 8.40 -0.30
CA LEU A 53 -18.52 9.24 0.89
C LEU A 53 -19.08 10.62 0.56
N THR A 54 -18.70 11.21 -0.58
CA THR A 54 -19.24 12.50 -1.03
C THR A 54 -20.70 12.39 -1.40
N LEU A 55 -21.11 11.33 -2.12
CA LEU A 55 -22.50 11.16 -2.57
C LEU A 55 -23.45 10.73 -1.46
N VAL A 56 -22.99 9.86 -0.55
CA VAL A 56 -23.83 9.24 0.49
C VAL A 56 -23.82 10.02 1.80
N SER A 57 -22.65 10.41 2.26
CA SER A 57 -22.44 11.09 3.55
C SER A 57 -22.28 12.61 3.42
N ASN A 58 -22.41 13.16 2.21
CA ASN A 58 -22.24 14.61 1.93
C ASN A 58 -20.87 15.15 2.38
N LEU A 59 -19.83 14.35 2.26
CA LEU A 59 -18.46 14.76 2.58
C LEU A 59 -18.00 15.81 1.57
N ASP A 60 -17.33 16.89 2.04
CA ASP A 60 -16.79 17.93 1.15
C ASP A 60 -15.56 17.41 0.39
N LEU A 61 -15.71 17.27 -0.94
CA LEU A 61 -14.65 16.77 -1.81
C LEU A 61 -13.49 17.76 -1.88
N SER A 62 -13.77 19.05 -2.01
CA SER A 62 -12.75 20.09 -2.11
C SER A 62 -11.82 20.08 -0.90
N THR A 63 -12.38 20.15 0.31
CA THR A 63 -11.64 20.07 1.57
C THR A 63 -10.83 18.78 1.65
N THR A 64 -11.44 17.64 1.30
CA THR A 64 -10.77 16.34 1.30
C THR A 64 -9.57 16.31 0.33
N LEU A 65 -9.72 16.83 -0.88
CA LEU A 65 -8.63 16.89 -1.86
C LEU A 65 -7.50 17.79 -1.39
N ILE A 66 -7.81 18.98 -0.85
CA ILE A 66 -6.82 19.94 -0.37
C ILE A 66 -6.02 19.35 0.79
N PHE A 67 -6.68 18.81 1.83
CA PHE A 67 -5.99 18.24 2.98
C PHE A 67 -5.17 16.99 2.59
N THR A 68 -5.75 16.08 1.80
CA THR A 68 -5.00 14.90 1.33
C THR A 68 -3.86 15.26 0.39
N ALA A 69 -3.94 16.39 -0.33
CA ALA A 69 -2.83 16.93 -1.12
C ALA A 69 -1.65 17.31 -0.24
N PHE A 70 -1.88 18.12 0.79
CA PHE A 70 -0.84 18.50 1.75
C PHE A 70 -0.23 17.29 2.45
N TYR A 71 -1.07 16.32 2.84
CA TYR A 71 -0.59 15.09 3.48
C TYR A 71 0.26 14.24 2.56
N ASN A 72 -0.12 14.10 1.29
CA ASN A 72 0.68 13.38 0.30
C ASN A 72 2.02 14.07 0.08
N ILE A 73 2.03 15.39 -0.15
CA ILE A 73 3.27 16.17 -0.33
C ILE A 73 4.17 15.99 0.90
N SER A 74 3.64 16.19 2.11
CA SER A 74 4.39 16.04 3.34
C SER A 74 4.93 14.61 3.52
N THR A 75 4.13 13.60 3.22
CA THR A 75 4.53 12.18 3.31
C THR A 75 5.66 11.85 2.33
N GLY A 76 5.53 12.29 1.08
CA GLY A 76 6.56 12.08 0.07
C GLY A 76 7.90 12.71 0.44
N LEU A 77 7.86 13.93 1.01
CA LEU A 77 9.05 14.65 1.47
C LEU A 77 9.66 14.03 2.73
N LEU A 78 8.84 13.62 3.71
CA LEU A 78 9.31 13.11 5.00
C LEU A 78 9.86 11.69 4.90
N PHE A 79 9.20 10.80 4.18
CA PHE A 79 9.58 9.40 4.12
C PHE A 79 10.38 9.04 2.85
N GLY A 80 10.29 9.83 1.79
CA GLY A 80 11.03 9.63 0.56
C GLY A 80 10.69 8.35 -0.23
N ILE A 81 9.60 7.67 0.11
CA ILE A 81 9.10 6.45 -0.52
C ILE A 81 7.70 6.68 -1.10
N PRO A 82 7.25 5.89 -2.08
CA PRO A 82 5.95 6.06 -2.72
C PRO A 82 4.81 5.52 -1.84
N MET A 83 4.59 6.13 -0.68
CA MET A 83 3.60 5.75 0.32
C MET A 83 2.46 6.77 0.36
N PRO A 84 1.39 6.61 -0.44
CA PRO A 84 0.32 7.58 -0.51
C PRO A 84 -0.59 7.54 0.71
N VAL A 85 -1.33 8.64 0.87
CA VAL A 85 -2.37 8.79 1.88
C VAL A 85 -3.70 8.34 1.30
N GLN A 86 -4.32 7.36 1.96
CA GLN A 86 -5.55 6.69 1.53
C GLN A 86 -6.68 6.86 2.55
N PRO A 87 -7.96 6.74 2.11
CA PRO A 87 -9.12 6.73 3.02
C PRO A 87 -9.05 5.62 4.07
N MET A 88 -9.51 5.90 5.29
CA MET A 88 -9.73 4.91 6.33
C MET A 88 -10.93 4.02 5.98
N LYS A 89 -10.67 2.79 5.55
CA LYS A 89 -11.65 1.92 4.87
C LYS A 89 -12.79 1.47 5.76
N SER A 90 -12.53 1.11 7.04
CA SER A 90 -13.62 0.70 7.94
C SER A 90 -14.55 1.86 8.24
N ILE A 91 -14.01 3.06 8.46
CA ILE A 91 -14.84 4.26 8.66
C ILE A 91 -15.71 4.52 7.43
N ALA A 92 -15.12 4.45 6.23
CA ALA A 92 -15.84 4.63 4.99
C ALA A 92 -16.93 3.56 4.78
N ALA A 93 -16.61 2.28 5.06
CA ALA A 93 -17.56 1.20 4.94
C ALA A 93 -18.76 1.36 5.89
N VAL A 94 -18.51 1.67 7.16
CA VAL A 94 -19.56 1.91 8.16
C VAL A 94 -20.41 3.14 7.79
N ALA A 95 -19.77 4.23 7.36
CA ALA A 95 -20.44 5.46 7.00
C ALA A 95 -21.51 5.27 5.91
N VAL A 96 -21.28 4.31 5.02
CA VAL A 96 -22.15 4.05 3.86
C VAL A 96 -23.13 2.89 4.10
N SER A 97 -22.70 1.85 4.84
CA SER A 97 -23.52 0.63 5.01
C SER A 97 -24.60 0.75 6.08
N GLU A 98 -24.43 1.64 7.05
CA GLU A 98 -25.41 1.82 8.13
C GLU A 98 -26.58 2.72 7.72
N THR A 99 -27.74 2.50 8.32
CA THR A 99 -28.93 3.34 8.17
C THR A 99 -29.39 3.82 9.55
N PRO A 100 -29.41 5.14 9.81
CA PRO A 100 -29.02 6.24 8.93
C PRO A 100 -27.49 6.27 8.68
N HIS A 101 -27.10 6.79 7.51
CA HIS A 101 -25.68 6.96 7.15
C HIS A 101 -24.98 7.93 8.13
N LEU A 102 -23.68 7.72 8.34
CA LEU A 102 -22.94 8.62 9.22
C LEU A 102 -22.81 10.01 8.60
N THR A 103 -23.00 11.02 9.46
CA THR A 103 -22.80 12.43 9.10
C THR A 103 -21.30 12.76 8.97
N PRO A 104 -20.92 13.85 8.27
CA PRO A 104 -19.54 14.31 8.22
C PRO A 104 -18.90 14.51 9.60
N SER A 105 -19.68 15.00 10.60
CA SER A 105 -19.21 15.18 11.99
C SER A 105 -18.90 13.84 12.67
N GLN A 106 -19.72 12.82 12.46
CA GLN A 106 -19.51 11.47 12.99
C GLN A 106 -18.31 10.76 12.31
N ILE A 107 -18.15 10.96 11.01
CA ILE A 107 -16.97 10.46 10.28
C ILE A 107 -15.71 11.14 10.80
N ALA A 108 -15.75 12.44 11.02
CA ALA A 108 -14.62 13.22 11.53
C ALA A 108 -14.21 12.77 12.96
N THR A 109 -15.20 12.56 13.85
CA THR A 109 -14.94 12.08 15.23
C THR A 109 -14.38 10.66 15.25
N ALA A 110 -14.83 9.78 14.35
CA ALA A 110 -14.26 8.45 14.17
C ALA A 110 -12.79 8.53 13.73
N GLY A 111 -12.49 9.40 12.76
CA GLY A 111 -11.13 9.66 12.30
C GLY A 111 -10.24 10.24 13.40
N ALA A 112 -10.71 11.25 14.12
CA ALA A 112 -9.98 11.88 15.22
C ALA A 112 -9.72 10.91 16.39
N SER A 113 -10.69 10.07 16.76
CA SER A 113 -10.53 9.04 17.79
C SER A 113 -9.47 7.99 17.40
N THR A 114 -9.53 7.51 16.15
CA THR A 114 -8.53 6.59 15.61
C THR A 114 -7.14 7.25 15.60
N ALA A 115 -7.08 8.50 15.19
CA ALA A 115 -5.85 9.29 15.14
C ALA A 115 -5.21 9.50 16.51
N ALA A 116 -6.04 9.84 17.52
CA ALA A 116 -5.56 9.98 18.91
C ALA A 116 -4.95 8.68 19.43
N THR A 117 -5.59 7.54 19.17
CA THR A 117 -5.05 6.22 19.54
C THR A 117 -3.71 5.96 18.85
N LEU A 118 -3.60 6.19 17.54
CA LEU A 118 -2.34 5.98 16.80
C LEU A 118 -1.25 6.95 17.25
N LEU A 119 -1.60 8.19 17.58
CA LEU A 119 -0.64 9.18 18.09
C LEU A 119 -0.09 8.74 19.44
N ILE A 120 -0.95 8.31 20.36
CA ILE A 120 -0.54 7.80 21.69
C ILE A 120 0.38 6.58 21.52
N LEU A 121 0.01 5.61 20.70
CA LEU A 121 0.83 4.42 20.41
C LEU A 121 2.19 4.78 19.78
N GLY A 122 2.20 5.79 18.91
CA GLY A 122 3.41 6.24 18.23
C GLY A 122 4.36 6.99 19.18
N VAL A 123 3.85 7.97 19.94
CA VAL A 123 4.65 8.81 20.85
C VAL A 123 5.16 8.01 22.05
N SER A 124 4.34 7.10 22.60
CA SER A 124 4.76 6.21 23.71
C SER A 124 5.80 5.15 23.30
N GLY A 125 6.08 5.00 21.99
CA GLY A 125 6.97 3.95 21.50
C GLY A 125 6.34 2.55 21.48
N LEU A 126 5.12 2.39 22.00
CA LEU A 126 4.41 1.10 22.04
C LEU A 126 4.18 0.54 20.63
N MET A 127 4.00 1.40 19.63
CA MET A 127 3.88 0.97 18.23
C MET A 127 5.14 0.27 17.71
N SER A 128 6.33 0.76 18.08
CA SER A 128 7.61 0.12 17.72
C SER A 128 7.78 -1.24 18.41
N THR A 129 7.35 -1.32 19.66
CA THR A 129 7.34 -2.57 20.43
C THR A 129 6.40 -3.59 19.77
N LEU A 130 5.18 -3.18 19.46
CA LEU A 130 4.20 -4.03 18.78
C LEU A 130 4.73 -4.52 17.41
N TYR A 131 5.32 -3.62 16.61
CA TYR A 131 5.94 -3.97 15.32
C TYR A 131 7.04 -5.04 15.45
N ARG A 132 7.83 -4.99 16.52
CA ARG A 132 8.93 -5.94 16.77
C ARG A 132 8.44 -7.33 17.19
N PHE A 133 7.39 -7.40 18.02
CA PHE A 133 6.91 -8.64 18.58
C PHE A 133 5.93 -9.41 17.66
N LEU A 134 5.40 -8.77 16.63
CA LEU A 134 4.45 -9.43 15.74
C LEU A 134 5.13 -10.46 14.83
N PRO A 135 4.62 -11.70 14.80
CA PRO A 135 5.12 -12.73 13.88
C PRO A 135 4.95 -12.33 12.43
N LEU A 136 6.00 -12.53 11.62
CA LEU A 136 5.97 -12.19 10.20
C LEU A 136 4.83 -12.91 9.46
N SER A 137 4.57 -14.19 9.78
CA SER A 137 3.49 -14.97 9.17
C SER A 137 2.10 -14.35 9.36
N VAL A 138 1.84 -13.74 10.51
CA VAL A 138 0.56 -13.04 10.78
C VAL A 138 0.48 -11.74 9.97
N VAL A 139 1.57 -10.97 9.90
CA VAL A 139 1.61 -9.74 9.10
C VAL A 139 1.40 -10.06 7.61
N ARG A 140 2.04 -11.13 7.10
CA ARG A 140 1.85 -11.61 5.72
C ARG A 140 0.42 -12.08 5.47
N GLY A 141 -0.23 -12.71 6.46
CA GLY A 141 -1.65 -13.07 6.39
C GLY A 141 -2.55 -11.85 6.22
N VAL A 142 -2.28 -10.76 6.95
CA VAL A 142 -3.00 -9.48 6.80
C VAL A 142 -2.73 -8.86 5.42
N GLN A 143 -1.49 -8.86 4.94
CA GLN A 143 -1.14 -8.33 3.60
C GLN A 143 -1.83 -9.15 2.49
N LEU A 144 -1.81 -10.48 2.59
CA LEU A 144 -2.47 -11.37 1.65
C LEU A 144 -3.98 -11.13 1.61
N SER A 145 -4.63 -11.05 2.77
CA SER A 145 -6.07 -10.81 2.84
C SER A 145 -6.46 -9.45 2.24
N GLN A 146 -5.68 -8.41 2.50
CA GLN A 146 -5.92 -7.08 1.92
C GLN A 146 -5.70 -7.06 0.41
N GLY A 147 -4.64 -7.71 -0.08
CA GLY A 147 -4.36 -7.83 -1.52
C GLY A 147 -5.46 -8.58 -2.26
N LEU A 148 -5.91 -9.72 -1.72
CA LEU A 148 -7.02 -10.48 -2.28
C LEU A 148 -8.35 -9.71 -2.21
N SER A 149 -8.61 -8.98 -1.12
CA SER A 149 -9.80 -8.12 -0.99
C SER A 149 -9.83 -7.03 -2.09
N PHE A 150 -8.67 -6.45 -2.42
CA PHE A 150 -8.54 -5.51 -3.53
C PHE A 150 -8.80 -6.20 -4.88
N ALA A 151 -8.21 -7.38 -5.10
CA ALA A 151 -8.42 -8.14 -6.33
C ALA A 151 -9.89 -8.52 -6.52
N PHE A 152 -10.58 -8.96 -5.47
CA PHE A 152 -12.02 -9.27 -5.53
C PHE A 152 -12.86 -8.02 -5.83
N SER A 153 -12.55 -6.90 -5.19
CA SER A 153 -13.23 -5.63 -5.46
C SER A 153 -12.96 -5.16 -6.89
N ALA A 154 -11.74 -5.31 -7.37
CA ALA A 154 -11.34 -4.99 -8.73
C ALA A 154 -12.12 -5.81 -9.77
N ILE A 155 -12.24 -7.12 -9.55
CA ILE A 155 -13.02 -8.00 -10.43
C ILE A 155 -14.49 -7.61 -10.44
N LYS A 156 -15.05 -7.22 -9.26
CA LYS A 156 -16.42 -6.68 -9.19
C LYS A 156 -16.55 -5.39 -10.01
N TYR A 157 -15.59 -4.47 -9.92
CA TYR A 157 -15.58 -3.23 -10.69
C TYR A 157 -15.45 -3.46 -12.19
N ILE A 158 -14.72 -4.50 -12.60
CA ILE A 158 -14.59 -4.87 -14.02
C ILE A 158 -15.87 -5.53 -14.55
N ARG A 159 -16.44 -6.48 -13.82
CA ARG A 159 -17.56 -7.33 -14.29
C ARG A 159 -18.93 -6.68 -14.15
N TYR A 160 -19.13 -5.80 -13.17
CA TYR A 160 -20.45 -5.27 -12.82
C TYR A 160 -20.44 -3.75 -12.79
N ASN A 161 -21.58 -3.18 -13.16
CA ASN A 161 -21.84 -1.78 -12.93
C ASN A 161 -21.97 -1.54 -11.41
N GLN A 162 -21.43 -0.42 -10.94
CA GLN A 162 -21.45 -0.07 -9.54
C GLN A 162 -22.40 1.11 -9.32
N ASP A 163 -23.28 0.97 -8.34
CA ASP A 163 -24.02 2.09 -7.81
C ASP A 163 -23.32 2.59 -6.54
N PHE A 164 -22.72 3.77 -6.61
CA PHE A 164 -21.99 4.36 -5.49
C PHE A 164 -22.92 4.86 -4.37
N ILE A 165 -24.19 5.09 -4.66
CA ILE A 165 -25.17 5.53 -3.65
C ILE A 165 -25.55 4.35 -2.77
N THR A 166 -25.86 3.21 -3.36
CA THR A 166 -26.23 1.99 -2.62
C THR A 166 -25.03 1.11 -2.26
N SER A 167 -23.82 1.44 -2.76
CA SER A 167 -22.60 0.64 -2.63
C SER A 167 -22.75 -0.82 -3.07
N LYS A 168 -23.63 -1.06 -4.03
CA LYS A 168 -23.92 -2.40 -4.56
C LYS A 168 -23.55 -2.50 -6.02
N SER A 169 -23.16 -3.72 -6.41
CA SER A 169 -23.07 -4.08 -7.82
C SER A 169 -24.51 -4.27 -8.35
N THR A 170 -24.81 -3.64 -9.48
CA THR A 170 -26.14 -3.69 -10.07
C THR A 170 -26.23 -4.76 -11.15
N SER A 171 -26.01 -4.41 -12.41
CA SER A 171 -26.10 -5.29 -13.56
C SER A 171 -24.71 -5.73 -14.05
N ALA A 172 -24.66 -6.83 -14.81
CA ALA A 172 -23.45 -7.20 -15.52
C ALA A 172 -23.07 -6.07 -16.49
N ARG A 173 -21.76 -5.77 -16.55
CA ARG A 173 -21.23 -4.74 -17.46
C ARG A 173 -21.41 -5.17 -18.90
N SER A 174 -21.86 -4.26 -19.76
CA SER A 174 -21.96 -4.49 -21.18
C SER A 174 -20.57 -4.76 -21.82
N TRP A 175 -20.53 -5.55 -22.86
CA TRP A 175 -19.29 -5.79 -23.61
C TRP A 175 -18.79 -4.54 -24.32
N LEU A 176 -19.71 -3.81 -24.95
CA LEU A 176 -19.44 -2.60 -25.70
C LEU A 176 -19.83 -1.36 -24.92
N GLY A 177 -19.26 -0.22 -25.28
CA GLY A 177 -19.54 1.09 -24.67
C GLY A 177 -18.29 1.73 -24.06
N LEU A 178 -18.41 3.01 -23.67
CA LEU A 178 -17.30 3.82 -23.15
C LEU A 178 -16.82 3.39 -21.77
N ASP A 179 -17.58 2.56 -21.06
CA ASP A 179 -17.20 1.86 -19.83
C ASP A 179 -17.46 0.35 -20.00
N GLY A 180 -17.24 -0.19 -21.22
CA GLY A 180 -17.49 -1.58 -21.55
C GLY A 180 -16.37 -2.52 -21.09
N LEU A 181 -16.71 -3.82 -21.04
CA LEU A 181 -15.78 -4.87 -20.63
C LEU A 181 -14.55 -4.94 -21.56
N ILE A 182 -14.71 -4.66 -22.87
CA ILE A 182 -13.61 -4.66 -23.84
C ILE A 182 -12.53 -3.63 -23.45
N ILE A 183 -12.94 -2.42 -23.02
CA ILE A 183 -11.98 -1.39 -22.61
C ILE A 183 -11.20 -1.84 -21.36
N ALA A 184 -11.88 -2.45 -20.39
CA ALA A 184 -11.21 -2.97 -19.20
C ALA A 184 -10.25 -4.11 -19.56
N LEU A 185 -10.66 -5.07 -20.38
CA LEU A 185 -9.81 -6.20 -20.80
C LEU A 185 -8.62 -5.76 -21.66
N SER A 186 -8.82 -4.81 -22.58
CA SER A 186 -7.72 -4.24 -23.37
C SER A 186 -6.74 -3.47 -22.50
N SER A 187 -7.22 -2.77 -21.45
CA SER A 187 -6.38 -2.11 -20.47
C SER A 187 -5.58 -3.11 -19.63
N ILE A 188 -6.17 -4.25 -19.24
CA ILE A 188 -5.44 -5.34 -18.57
C ILE A 188 -4.35 -5.87 -19.49
N LEU A 189 -4.70 -6.20 -20.73
CA LEU A 189 -3.73 -6.73 -21.70
C LEU A 189 -2.59 -5.74 -21.94
N PHE A 190 -2.90 -4.46 -22.11
CA PHE A 190 -1.89 -3.41 -22.28
C PHE A 190 -0.96 -3.32 -21.07
N LEU A 191 -1.50 -3.33 -19.83
CA LEU A 191 -0.69 -3.29 -18.61
C LEU A 191 0.16 -4.56 -18.47
N VAL A 192 -0.38 -5.74 -18.75
CA VAL A 192 0.40 -7.00 -18.69
C VAL A 192 1.56 -6.97 -19.69
N LEU A 193 1.30 -6.51 -20.93
CA LEU A 193 2.33 -6.46 -21.97
C LEU A 193 3.41 -5.41 -21.69
N SER A 194 3.04 -4.29 -21.06
CA SER A 194 3.98 -3.19 -20.78
C SER A 194 4.74 -3.35 -19.45
N THR A 195 4.11 -3.92 -18.42
CA THR A 195 4.73 -4.02 -17.08
C THR A 195 5.05 -5.45 -16.64
N GLY A 196 4.70 -6.45 -17.43
CA GLY A 196 4.92 -7.87 -17.12
C GLY A 196 4.29 -8.31 -15.79
N ALA A 197 4.91 -9.27 -15.12
CA ALA A 197 4.52 -9.72 -13.78
C ALA A 197 4.99 -8.80 -12.64
N GLY A 198 5.75 -7.75 -12.93
CA GLY A 198 6.45 -6.89 -11.98
C GLY A 198 7.97 -7.09 -12.08
N GLU A 199 8.73 -6.05 -11.74
CA GLU A 199 10.17 -6.19 -11.67
C GLU A 199 10.55 -7.07 -10.48
N THR A 200 11.17 -8.21 -10.76
CA THR A 200 11.95 -8.91 -9.75
C THR A 200 13.26 -8.16 -9.61
N HIS A 201 13.45 -7.39 -8.54
CA HIS A 201 14.78 -7.02 -8.12
C HIS A 201 15.51 -8.32 -7.74
N GLY A 202 16.28 -8.85 -8.69
CA GLY A 202 17.24 -9.86 -8.38
C GLY A 202 18.21 -9.28 -7.35
N HIS A 203 18.12 -9.74 -6.10
CA HIS A 203 19.30 -9.82 -5.29
C HIS A 203 20.33 -10.59 -6.13
N ASN A 204 21.40 -9.90 -6.53
CA ASN A 204 22.62 -10.54 -6.91
C ASN A 204 23.16 -11.28 -5.67
N ALA A 205 22.54 -12.40 -5.33
CA ALA A 205 23.22 -13.43 -4.58
C ALA A 205 24.25 -14.00 -5.54
N PRO A 206 25.54 -14.05 -5.17
CA PRO A 206 26.54 -14.72 -5.98
C PRO A 206 26.08 -16.17 -6.13
N SER A 207 25.72 -16.55 -7.34
CA SER A 207 25.42 -17.93 -7.71
C SER A 207 26.65 -18.79 -7.45
N ARG A 208 26.64 -19.46 -6.30
CA ARG A 208 27.59 -20.51 -5.94
C ARG A 208 26.99 -21.84 -6.36
N SER A 209 27.17 -22.17 -7.62
CA SER A 209 27.16 -23.55 -8.12
C SER A 209 27.89 -23.54 -9.47
N GLN A 210 29.21 -23.71 -9.37
CA GLN A 210 29.97 -24.24 -10.46
C GLN A 210 29.74 -25.75 -10.48
N ASP A 211 28.84 -26.21 -11.34
CA ASP A 211 28.97 -27.53 -11.90
C ASP A 211 29.73 -27.39 -13.23
N PRO A 212 30.77 -28.18 -13.48
CA PRO A 212 31.55 -28.11 -14.73
C PRO A 212 30.73 -28.74 -15.85
N VAL A 213 30.16 -27.91 -16.72
CA VAL A 213 29.61 -28.36 -18.00
C VAL A 213 30.79 -28.44 -18.98
N ILE A 214 31.00 -29.65 -19.45
CA ILE A 214 31.90 -30.04 -20.52
C ILE A 214 31.59 -29.20 -21.77
N ASP A 215 32.62 -28.50 -22.26
CA ASP A 215 32.62 -27.84 -23.57
C ASP A 215 32.41 -28.86 -24.69
N ASP A 216 31.41 -28.66 -25.50
CA ASP A 216 31.40 -29.20 -26.85
C ASP A 216 31.04 -28.09 -27.86
N ASP A 217 31.80 -28.06 -28.93
CA ASP A 217 32.14 -26.98 -29.85
C ASP A 217 31.02 -26.42 -30.73
N ASN A 218 31.26 -25.14 -31.14
CA ASN A 218 30.89 -24.49 -32.43
C ASN A 218 29.47 -23.97 -32.66
N ASP A 219 29.21 -22.70 -32.32
CA ASP A 219 28.89 -21.61 -33.27
C ASP A 219 28.72 -20.23 -32.59
N PRO A 220 29.60 -19.24 -32.72
CA PRO A 220 29.54 -17.98 -31.96
C PRO A 220 28.73 -16.85 -32.63
N ARG A 221 28.06 -17.04 -33.76
CA ARG A 221 27.51 -15.90 -34.52
C ARG A 221 25.97 -15.65 -34.44
N SER A 222 25.18 -16.53 -33.86
CA SER A 222 23.70 -16.35 -33.86
C SER A 222 23.10 -15.98 -32.51
N ARG A 223 23.74 -16.20 -31.37
CA ARG A 223 23.19 -15.93 -30.03
C ARG A 223 23.30 -14.48 -29.56
N GLY A 224 24.29 -13.72 -29.99
CA GLY A 224 24.52 -12.34 -29.50
C GLY A 224 23.48 -11.31 -29.98
N SER A 225 22.95 -11.45 -31.19
CA SER A 225 22.08 -10.45 -31.79
C SER A 225 20.61 -10.55 -31.31
N ARG A 226 20.11 -11.76 -31.06
CA ARG A 226 18.72 -11.97 -30.62
C ARG A 226 18.51 -11.56 -29.15
N SER A 227 19.48 -11.85 -28.27
CA SER A 227 19.46 -11.47 -26.85
C SER A 227 19.52 -9.94 -26.66
N SER A 228 20.34 -9.25 -27.46
CA SER A 228 20.46 -7.78 -27.42
C SER A 228 19.18 -7.09 -27.88
N CYS A 229 18.51 -7.60 -28.91
CA CYS A 229 17.27 -7.04 -29.43
C CYS A 229 16.07 -7.25 -28.49
N VAL A 230 15.98 -8.42 -27.84
CA VAL A 230 14.93 -8.72 -26.84
C VAL A 230 15.12 -7.83 -25.60
N ASN A 231 16.35 -7.67 -25.10
CA ASN A 231 16.65 -6.78 -23.96
C ASN A 231 16.35 -5.31 -24.28
N LYS A 232 16.58 -4.87 -25.51
CA LYS A 232 16.28 -3.50 -25.94
C LYS A 232 14.77 -3.26 -26.03
N ARG A 233 13.98 -4.22 -26.53
CA ARG A 233 12.51 -4.16 -26.59
C ARG A 233 11.89 -4.16 -25.18
N LEU A 234 12.38 -5.00 -24.28
CA LEU A 234 11.96 -5.04 -22.88
C LEU A 234 12.24 -3.71 -22.17
N ARG A 235 13.41 -3.09 -22.39
CA ARG A 235 13.71 -1.77 -21.85
C ARG A 235 12.78 -0.69 -22.34
N ILE A 236 12.41 -0.70 -23.61
CA ILE A 236 11.47 0.28 -24.16
C ILE A 236 10.07 0.08 -23.56
N LEU A 237 9.59 -1.16 -23.46
CA LEU A 237 8.30 -1.47 -22.84
C LEU A 237 8.23 -1.06 -21.36
N ASN A 238 9.27 -1.33 -20.59
CA ASN A 238 9.34 -0.92 -19.18
C ASN A 238 9.47 0.60 -18.96
N SER A 239 9.81 1.36 -20.01
CA SER A 239 9.86 2.83 -19.94
C SER A 239 8.50 3.49 -20.21
N ILE A 240 7.51 2.75 -20.64
CA ILE A 240 6.16 3.28 -20.95
C ILE A 240 5.43 3.55 -19.63
N PRO A 241 4.93 4.76 -19.38
CA PRO A 241 4.13 5.08 -18.20
C PRO A 241 2.70 4.51 -18.34
N ALA A 242 2.59 3.18 -18.34
CA ALA A 242 1.40 2.46 -18.76
C ALA A 242 0.16 2.76 -17.90
N ALA A 243 0.30 2.86 -16.58
CA ALA A 243 -0.82 3.19 -15.71
C ALA A 243 -1.31 4.63 -15.94
N LEU A 244 -0.39 5.57 -16.19
CA LEU A 244 -0.74 6.95 -16.52
C LEU A 244 -1.52 7.02 -17.84
N ILE A 245 -1.09 6.28 -18.86
CA ILE A 245 -1.80 6.20 -20.16
C ILE A 245 -3.22 5.65 -19.98
N VAL A 246 -3.37 4.57 -19.23
CA VAL A 246 -4.69 3.97 -18.94
C VAL A 246 -5.57 4.92 -18.14
N PHE A 247 -5.00 5.65 -17.18
CA PHE A 247 -5.72 6.65 -16.40
C PHE A 247 -6.17 7.85 -17.26
N LEU A 248 -5.28 8.38 -18.11
CA LEU A 248 -5.60 9.46 -19.04
C LEU A 248 -6.65 9.04 -20.05
N LEU A 249 -6.61 7.81 -20.56
CA LEU A 249 -7.67 7.24 -21.38
C LEU A 249 -9.02 7.29 -20.65
N GLY A 250 -9.05 6.86 -19.36
CA GLY A 250 -10.25 6.95 -18.52
C GLY A 250 -10.76 8.39 -18.40
N LEU A 251 -9.86 9.34 -18.22
CA LEU A 251 -10.22 10.77 -18.12
C LEU A 251 -10.80 11.30 -19.44
N ILE A 252 -10.22 10.96 -20.58
CA ILE A 252 -10.76 11.32 -21.90
C ILE A 252 -12.16 10.73 -22.09
N LEU A 253 -12.35 9.46 -21.73
CA LEU A 253 -13.64 8.78 -21.81
C LEU A 253 -14.73 9.45 -20.94
N CYS A 254 -14.38 10.07 -19.80
CA CYS A 254 -15.33 10.86 -19.01
C CYS A 254 -15.97 11.98 -19.84
N PHE A 255 -15.15 12.76 -20.54
CA PHE A 255 -15.62 13.90 -21.33
C PHE A 255 -16.37 13.46 -22.60
N ILE A 256 -16.02 12.33 -23.18
CA ILE A 256 -16.76 11.75 -24.33
C ILE A 256 -18.12 11.24 -23.87
N ARG A 257 -18.20 10.65 -22.66
CA ARG A 257 -19.43 10.08 -22.10
C ARG A 257 -20.46 11.14 -21.75
N ASP A 258 -20.00 12.25 -21.19
CA ASP A 258 -20.86 13.37 -20.84
C ASP A 258 -20.17 14.72 -21.17
N PRO A 259 -20.33 15.22 -22.40
CA PRO A 259 -19.75 16.51 -22.79
C PRO A 259 -20.31 17.71 -22.03
N SER A 260 -21.50 17.54 -21.38
CA SER A 260 -22.14 18.61 -20.62
C SER A 260 -21.38 18.97 -19.34
N ILE A 261 -20.51 18.06 -18.86
CA ILE A 261 -19.69 18.28 -17.66
C ILE A 261 -18.95 19.63 -17.71
N VAL A 262 -18.41 20.00 -18.88
CA VAL A 262 -17.63 21.24 -19.05
C VAL A 262 -18.47 22.48 -18.75
N LYS A 263 -19.79 22.46 -19.06
CA LYS A 263 -20.69 23.58 -18.82
C LYS A 263 -21.06 23.75 -17.34
N ASP A 264 -21.04 22.65 -16.59
CA ASP A 264 -21.47 22.63 -15.19
C ASP A 264 -20.30 22.76 -14.20
N LEU A 265 -19.06 22.80 -14.70
CA LEU A 265 -17.88 23.02 -13.88
C LEU A 265 -17.87 24.42 -13.30
N LYS A 266 -18.03 24.51 -11.99
CA LYS A 266 -17.81 25.75 -11.23
C LYS A 266 -16.36 25.77 -10.77
N PHE A 267 -15.70 26.89 -11.02
CA PHE A 267 -14.31 27.12 -10.62
C PHE A 267 -14.25 27.65 -9.17
N GLY A 268 -13.30 27.17 -8.43
CA GLY A 268 -12.98 27.60 -7.07
C GLY A 268 -13.18 26.51 -6.03
N PRO A 269 -12.44 26.60 -4.92
CA PRO A 269 -12.59 25.67 -3.79
C PRO A 269 -13.87 25.96 -3.01
N SER A 270 -14.37 24.94 -2.29
CA SER A 270 -15.39 25.16 -1.27
C SER A 270 -14.82 25.95 -0.08
N LYS A 271 -15.70 26.62 0.66
CA LYS A 271 -15.26 27.30 1.89
C LYS A 271 -14.87 26.25 2.93
N ILE A 272 -13.62 26.29 3.36
CA ILE A 272 -13.15 25.45 4.47
C ILE A 272 -13.77 26.00 5.76
N THR A 273 -14.60 25.19 6.42
CA THR A 273 -15.29 25.56 7.65
C THR A 273 -15.00 24.53 8.74
N LEU A 274 -14.93 24.99 9.98
CA LEU A 274 -14.86 24.10 11.14
C LEU A 274 -16.20 23.39 11.34
N LEU A 275 -16.16 22.08 11.51
CA LEU A 275 -17.33 21.28 11.82
C LEU A 275 -17.83 21.59 13.24
N LYS A 276 -19.15 21.70 13.38
CA LYS A 276 -19.81 21.73 14.68
C LYS A 276 -20.00 20.28 15.14
N ILE A 277 -19.17 19.83 16.04
CA ILE A 277 -19.16 18.46 16.56
C ILE A 277 -19.84 18.45 17.93
N THR A 278 -20.85 17.60 18.08
CA THR A 278 -21.55 17.37 19.35
C THR A 278 -20.99 16.18 20.11
N TRP A 279 -21.34 16.05 21.40
CA TRP A 279 -20.96 14.87 22.18
C TRP A 279 -21.56 13.57 21.62
N GLU A 280 -22.76 13.65 21.06
CA GLU A 280 -23.41 12.50 20.42
C GLU A 280 -22.65 12.06 19.15
N ASP A 281 -22.11 12.99 18.36
CA ASP A 281 -21.27 12.67 17.22
C ASP A 281 -20.00 11.91 17.64
N TRP A 282 -19.38 12.33 18.78
CA TRP A 282 -18.24 11.60 19.33
C TRP A 282 -18.60 10.18 19.73
N LYS A 283 -19.70 9.99 20.43
CA LYS A 283 -20.17 8.69 20.88
C LYS A 283 -20.47 7.75 19.70
N ILE A 284 -21.24 8.23 18.72
CA ILE A 284 -21.57 7.44 17.53
C ILE A 284 -20.33 7.14 16.70
N GLY A 285 -19.52 8.15 16.39
CA GLY A 285 -18.31 7.99 15.58
C GLY A 285 -17.29 7.03 16.22
N PHE A 286 -17.08 7.15 17.55
CA PHE A 286 -16.18 6.26 18.27
C PHE A 286 -16.67 4.81 18.27
N LEU A 287 -17.90 4.58 18.74
CA LEU A 287 -18.43 3.22 18.93
C LEU A 287 -18.62 2.47 17.61
N ARG A 288 -19.20 3.14 16.59
CA ARG A 288 -19.56 2.46 15.34
C ARG A 288 -18.40 2.37 14.35
N ALA A 289 -17.56 3.40 14.25
CA ALA A 289 -16.61 3.50 13.18
C ALA A 289 -15.13 3.50 13.64
N ALA A 290 -14.77 4.14 14.77
CA ALA A 290 -13.38 4.15 15.24
C ALA A 290 -12.96 2.78 15.78
N ILE A 291 -13.79 2.11 16.59
CA ILE A 291 -13.45 0.79 17.15
C ILE A 291 -13.04 -0.22 16.08
N PRO A 292 -13.78 -0.45 14.98
CA PRO A 292 -13.35 -1.36 13.93
C PRO A 292 -12.16 -0.83 13.10
N GLN A 293 -11.96 0.50 13.05
CA GLN A 293 -10.86 1.10 12.29
C GLN A 293 -9.51 1.03 13.02
N ILE A 294 -9.47 1.15 14.34
CA ILE A 294 -8.23 1.16 15.12
C ILE A 294 -7.34 -0.07 14.84
N PRO A 295 -7.83 -1.32 14.98
CA PRO A 295 -7.03 -2.50 14.67
C PRO A 295 -6.57 -2.52 13.21
N LEU A 296 -7.44 -2.13 12.28
CA LEU A 296 -7.09 -2.08 10.86
C LEU A 296 -6.00 -1.05 10.58
N SER A 297 -6.05 0.12 11.23
CA SER A 297 -5.02 1.16 11.09
C SER A 297 -3.69 0.70 11.68
N VAL A 298 -3.67 0.08 12.85
CA VAL A 298 -2.45 -0.48 13.46
C VAL A 298 -1.83 -1.52 12.54
N LEU A 299 -2.61 -2.50 12.10
CA LEU A 299 -2.11 -3.65 11.35
C LEU A 299 -1.75 -3.31 9.91
N ASN A 300 -2.66 -2.69 9.17
CA ASN A 300 -2.48 -2.44 7.75
C ASN A 300 -1.75 -1.13 7.46
N SER A 301 -2.07 -0.06 8.20
CA SER A 301 -1.57 1.28 7.88
C SER A 301 -0.24 1.63 8.56
N VAL A 302 0.18 0.85 9.56
CA VAL A 302 1.48 1.02 10.20
C VAL A 302 2.33 -0.23 10.01
N ILE A 303 1.91 -1.37 10.54
CA ILE A 303 2.75 -2.57 10.59
C ILE A 303 2.98 -3.15 9.19
N ALA A 304 1.91 -3.41 8.45
CA ALA A 304 2.02 -4.01 7.11
C ALA A 304 2.73 -3.07 6.13
N VAL A 305 2.49 -1.75 6.21
CA VAL A 305 3.17 -0.77 5.34
C VAL A 305 4.65 -0.68 5.64
N CYS A 306 5.06 -0.72 6.93
CA CYS A 306 6.47 -0.70 7.31
C CYS A 306 7.19 -1.99 6.87
N LYS A 307 6.54 -3.16 7.01
CA LYS A 307 7.10 -4.43 6.52
C LYS A 307 7.24 -4.43 4.99
N LEU A 308 6.19 -4.04 4.28
CA LEU A 308 6.23 -3.94 2.81
C LEU A 308 7.29 -2.93 2.35
N SER A 309 7.43 -1.79 3.05
CA SER A 309 8.47 -0.82 2.74
C SER A 309 9.87 -1.41 2.90
N GLY A 310 10.12 -2.20 3.94
CA GLY A 310 11.40 -2.89 4.14
C GLY A 310 11.71 -3.89 3.03
N ASP A 311 10.68 -4.59 2.51
CA ASP A 311 10.84 -5.54 1.41
C ASP A 311 11.15 -4.84 0.06
N LEU A 312 10.44 -3.73 -0.21
CA LEU A 312 10.55 -3.02 -1.50
C LEU A 312 11.70 -2.00 -1.52
N PHE A 313 12.08 -1.47 -0.36
CA PHE A 313 13.10 -0.43 -0.18
C PHE A 313 14.03 -0.77 0.98
N PRO A 314 14.88 -1.82 0.85
CA PRO A 314 15.76 -2.29 1.93
C PRO A 314 16.75 -1.22 2.41
N ASP A 315 17.10 -0.28 1.53
CA ASP A 315 18.00 0.84 1.85
C ASP A 315 17.35 1.93 2.73
N ARG A 316 16.05 1.80 3.07
CA ARG A 316 15.29 2.81 3.81
C ARG A 316 14.51 2.20 4.95
N GLU A 317 14.95 2.47 6.15
CA GLU A 317 14.24 2.07 7.35
C GLU A 317 13.04 2.99 7.63
N LEU A 318 11.84 2.43 7.59
CA LEU A 318 10.62 3.11 7.96
C LEU A 318 10.24 2.81 9.40
N SER A 319 10.28 3.82 10.26
CA SER A 319 9.92 3.67 11.68
C SER A 319 8.40 3.60 11.86
N ALA A 320 7.91 2.51 12.47
CA ALA A 320 6.50 2.33 12.78
C ALA A 320 5.94 3.44 13.70
N ALA A 321 6.75 3.93 14.64
CA ALA A 321 6.37 5.07 15.49
C ALA A 321 6.17 6.35 14.67
N LYS A 322 7.09 6.68 13.75
CA LYS A 322 6.98 7.87 12.90
C LYS A 322 5.76 7.80 11.98
N VAL A 323 5.49 6.63 11.39
CA VAL A 323 4.30 6.41 10.56
C VAL A 323 3.02 6.58 11.38
N SER A 324 2.96 6.00 12.58
CA SER A 324 1.82 6.12 13.49
C SER A 324 1.56 7.56 13.91
N VAL A 325 2.60 8.31 14.28
CA VAL A 325 2.52 9.74 14.62
C VAL A 325 2.04 10.57 13.41
N SER A 326 2.56 10.29 12.22
CA SER A 326 2.14 10.96 10.97
C SER A 326 0.63 10.81 10.74
N VAL A 327 0.09 9.59 10.82
CA VAL A 327 -1.35 9.33 10.68
C VAL A 327 -2.16 10.07 11.76
N GLY A 328 -1.66 10.06 13.00
CA GLY A 328 -2.27 10.76 14.12
C GLY A 328 -2.40 12.26 13.85
N ILE A 329 -1.30 12.92 13.51
CA ILE A 329 -1.27 14.37 13.26
C ILE A 329 -2.16 14.76 12.08
N MET A 330 -2.08 14.04 10.95
CA MET A 330 -2.87 14.34 9.76
C MET A 330 -4.37 14.40 10.08
N ASN A 331 -4.88 13.41 10.78
CA ASN A 331 -6.33 13.33 11.05
C ASN A 331 -6.77 14.24 12.19
N LEU A 332 -5.93 14.44 13.23
CA LEU A 332 -6.24 15.42 14.29
C LEU A 332 -6.35 16.86 13.75
N ILE A 333 -5.68 17.16 12.62
CA ILE A 333 -5.82 18.45 11.97
C ILE A 333 -7.02 18.44 11.01
N GLY A 334 -7.06 17.52 10.06
CA GLY A 334 -8.02 17.57 8.95
C GLY A 334 -9.47 17.26 9.33
N CYS A 335 -9.68 16.38 10.31
CA CYS A 335 -11.04 15.99 10.71
C CYS A 335 -11.86 17.16 11.24
N TRP A 336 -11.25 18.15 11.91
CA TRP A 336 -11.94 19.35 12.36
C TRP A 336 -12.52 20.20 11.24
N PHE A 337 -11.91 20.12 10.05
CA PHE A 337 -12.36 20.84 8.86
C PHE A 337 -13.25 19.99 7.95
N GLY A 338 -13.64 18.80 8.40
CA GLY A 338 -14.47 17.89 7.59
C GLY A 338 -13.70 17.19 6.47
N ALA A 339 -12.37 17.18 6.50
CA ALA A 339 -11.60 16.35 5.61
C ALA A 339 -11.81 14.87 5.96
N MET A 340 -11.83 14.03 4.94
CA MET A 340 -11.96 12.59 5.09
C MET A 340 -10.84 12.00 5.95
N PRO A 341 -11.14 11.12 6.91
CA PRO A 341 -10.13 10.40 7.67
C PRO A 341 -9.25 9.53 6.77
N VAL A 342 -7.92 9.64 6.99
CA VAL A 342 -6.93 9.03 6.12
C VAL A 342 -5.83 8.30 6.90
N CYS A 343 -5.17 7.37 6.22
CA CYS A 343 -4.03 6.64 6.77
C CYS A 343 -3.04 6.27 5.65
N HIS A 344 -1.87 5.79 6.00
CA HIS A 344 -0.97 5.19 5.02
C HIS A 344 -1.46 3.77 4.71
N GLY A 345 -1.51 3.41 3.43
CA GLY A 345 -2.00 2.11 3.01
C GLY A 345 -0.92 1.26 2.36
N ALA A 346 -0.71 0.03 2.85
CA ALA A 346 0.17 -0.93 2.21
C ALA A 346 -0.23 -1.18 0.73
N GLY A 347 -1.53 -1.21 0.44
CA GLY A 347 -2.03 -1.35 -0.93
C GLY A 347 -1.71 -0.17 -1.84
N GLY A 348 -1.69 1.07 -1.32
CA GLY A 348 -1.28 2.23 -2.09
C GLY A 348 0.22 2.21 -2.39
N LEU A 349 1.05 1.84 -1.41
CA LEU A 349 2.48 1.62 -1.61
C LEU A 349 2.73 0.54 -2.68
N ALA A 350 2.04 -0.61 -2.58
CA ALA A 350 2.13 -1.68 -3.57
C ALA A 350 1.71 -1.21 -4.97
N GLY A 351 0.59 -0.50 -5.08
CA GLY A 351 0.08 0.01 -6.35
C GLY A 351 1.02 1.02 -7.00
N GLN A 352 1.54 1.98 -6.25
CA GLN A 352 2.51 2.95 -6.77
C GLN A 352 3.82 2.27 -7.18
N TYR A 353 4.33 1.35 -6.36
CA TYR A 353 5.53 0.58 -6.70
C TYR A 353 5.32 -0.24 -7.97
N ARG A 354 4.18 -0.93 -8.09
CA ARG A 354 3.82 -1.75 -9.26
C ARG A 354 3.88 -0.99 -10.57
N PHE A 355 3.49 0.27 -10.56
CA PHE A 355 3.44 1.12 -11.74
C PHE A 355 4.65 2.05 -11.93
N GLY A 356 5.77 1.75 -11.23
CA GLY A 356 7.07 2.33 -11.50
C GLY A 356 7.55 3.41 -10.54
N ALA A 357 6.78 3.75 -9.49
CA ALA A 357 7.25 4.66 -8.45
C ALA A 357 8.38 4.02 -7.62
N ARG A 358 9.44 4.76 -7.39
CA ARG A 358 10.60 4.33 -6.60
C ARG A 358 11.05 5.37 -5.58
N SER A 359 10.40 6.54 -5.55
CA SER A 359 10.74 7.64 -4.65
C SER A 359 9.49 8.33 -4.12
N GLY A 360 9.66 9.22 -3.14
CA GLY A 360 8.57 10.05 -2.60
C GLY A 360 7.98 11.05 -3.60
N TRP A 361 8.63 11.27 -4.72
CA TRP A 361 8.15 12.19 -5.76
C TRP A 361 6.82 11.77 -6.37
N SER A 362 6.56 10.47 -6.51
CA SER A 362 5.25 9.99 -7.00
C SER A 362 4.10 10.47 -6.11
N VAL A 363 4.31 10.45 -4.80
CA VAL A 363 3.31 10.92 -3.83
C VAL A 363 3.21 12.44 -3.83
N VAL A 364 4.32 13.15 -4.03
CA VAL A 364 4.33 14.61 -4.19
C VAL A 364 3.56 15.02 -5.46
N PHE A 365 3.76 14.34 -6.59
CA PHE A 365 3.00 14.59 -7.81
C PHE A 365 1.51 14.28 -7.65
N LEU A 366 1.17 13.18 -6.97
CA LEU A 366 -0.20 12.85 -6.63
C LEU A 366 -0.84 13.95 -5.76
N GLY A 367 -0.10 14.44 -4.76
CA GLY A 367 -0.53 15.55 -3.90
C GLY A 367 -0.71 16.84 -4.69
N ALA A 368 0.25 17.22 -5.53
CA ALA A 368 0.16 18.40 -6.37
C ALA A 368 -1.05 18.33 -7.31
N GLY A 369 -1.31 17.18 -7.94
CA GLY A 369 -2.50 16.96 -8.77
C GLY A 369 -3.81 17.13 -7.98
N LYS A 370 -3.89 16.52 -6.78
CA LYS A 370 -5.07 16.68 -5.90
C LYS A 370 -5.27 18.15 -5.47
N LEU A 371 -4.18 18.87 -5.18
CA LEU A 371 -4.24 20.27 -4.79
C LEU A 371 -4.79 21.14 -5.93
N VAL A 372 -4.25 20.97 -7.13
CA VAL A 372 -4.71 21.70 -8.33
C VAL A 372 -6.19 21.42 -8.58
N ILE A 373 -6.61 20.16 -8.54
CA ILE A 373 -8.02 19.77 -8.74
C ILE A 373 -8.91 20.34 -7.63
N GLY A 374 -8.51 20.23 -6.37
CA GLY A 374 -9.28 20.75 -5.23
C GLY A 374 -9.46 22.26 -5.24
N LEU A 375 -8.41 23.01 -5.66
CA LEU A 375 -8.46 24.47 -5.76
C LEU A 375 -9.20 24.96 -6.99
N LEU A 376 -9.05 24.29 -8.14
CA LEU A 376 -9.65 24.74 -9.40
C LEU A 376 -11.12 24.34 -9.51
N PHE A 377 -11.46 23.10 -9.21
CA PHE A 377 -12.79 22.55 -9.46
C PHE A 377 -13.63 22.32 -8.19
N GLY A 378 -12.98 22.24 -7.04
CA GLY A 378 -13.67 22.02 -5.78
C GLY A 378 -14.64 20.83 -5.81
N ASN A 379 -15.87 21.04 -5.30
CA ASN A 379 -16.89 20.00 -5.31
C ASN A 379 -17.46 19.67 -6.70
N SER A 380 -17.29 20.55 -7.70
CA SER A 380 -17.74 20.25 -9.08
C SER A 380 -17.03 19.05 -9.68
N PHE A 381 -15.84 18.70 -9.16
CA PHE A 381 -15.07 17.55 -9.62
C PHE A 381 -15.78 16.20 -9.35
N VAL A 382 -16.72 16.14 -8.40
CA VAL A 382 -17.57 14.95 -8.16
C VAL A 382 -18.24 14.48 -9.45
N ARG A 383 -18.69 15.40 -10.29
CA ARG A 383 -19.36 15.07 -11.54
C ARG A 383 -18.42 14.39 -12.54
N ILE A 384 -17.18 14.84 -12.62
CA ILE A 384 -16.15 14.16 -13.43
C ILE A 384 -15.88 12.76 -12.88
N LEU A 385 -15.69 12.64 -11.55
CA LEU A 385 -15.43 11.35 -10.93
C LEU A 385 -16.58 10.35 -11.12
N SER A 386 -17.84 10.81 -11.09
CA SER A 386 -19.01 9.95 -11.26
C SER A 386 -19.13 9.37 -12.66
N GLN A 387 -18.53 10.01 -13.67
CA GLN A 387 -18.50 9.55 -15.06
C GLN A 387 -17.24 8.75 -15.40
N PHE A 388 -16.28 8.66 -14.48
CA PHE A 388 -15.04 7.91 -14.74
C PHE A 388 -15.34 6.43 -14.96
N PRO A 389 -14.76 5.78 -16.01
CA PRO A 389 -14.96 4.36 -16.28
C PRO A 389 -14.45 3.51 -15.11
N ILE A 390 -15.37 2.94 -14.35
CA ILE A 390 -15.04 2.17 -13.14
C ILE A 390 -14.26 0.90 -13.50
N GLY A 391 -14.49 0.35 -14.69
CA GLY A 391 -13.70 -0.77 -15.18
C GLY A 391 -12.20 -0.46 -15.20
N ILE A 392 -11.80 0.73 -15.61
CA ILE A 392 -10.40 1.17 -15.63
C ILE A 392 -9.85 1.30 -14.20
N LEU A 393 -10.62 1.87 -13.24
CA LEU A 393 -10.21 1.89 -11.84
C LEU A 393 -10.06 0.50 -11.26
N GLY A 394 -10.95 -0.43 -11.65
CA GLY A 394 -10.86 -1.84 -11.30
C GLY A 394 -9.55 -2.47 -11.80
N VAL A 395 -9.15 -2.16 -13.01
CA VAL A 395 -7.89 -2.67 -13.58
C VAL A 395 -6.68 -2.19 -12.74
N LEU A 396 -6.58 -0.91 -12.45
CA LEU A 396 -5.49 -0.37 -11.61
C LEU A 396 -5.48 -0.99 -10.21
N LEU A 397 -6.67 -1.15 -9.61
CA LEU A 397 -6.83 -1.77 -8.30
C LEU A 397 -6.44 -3.26 -8.30
N LEU A 398 -6.70 -3.98 -9.39
CA LEU A 398 -6.32 -5.39 -9.53
C LEU A 398 -4.81 -5.58 -9.43
N PHE A 399 -4.06 -4.80 -10.19
CA PHE A 399 -2.59 -4.88 -10.15
C PHE A 399 -2.02 -4.47 -8.79
N ALA A 400 -2.57 -3.44 -8.14
CA ALA A 400 -2.17 -3.05 -6.80
C ALA A 400 -2.48 -4.14 -5.76
N GLY A 401 -3.62 -4.82 -5.89
CA GLY A 401 -4.01 -5.93 -5.03
C GLY A 401 -3.11 -7.16 -5.19
N ILE A 402 -2.79 -7.51 -6.43
CA ILE A 402 -1.87 -8.63 -6.73
C ILE A 402 -0.48 -8.32 -6.16
N GLU A 403 0.07 -7.12 -6.38
CA GLU A 403 1.38 -6.72 -5.86
C GLU A 403 1.44 -6.82 -4.32
N LEU A 404 0.38 -6.35 -3.64
CA LEU A 404 0.30 -6.49 -2.18
C LEU A 404 0.21 -7.95 -1.73
N ALA A 405 -0.55 -8.79 -2.44
CA ALA A 405 -0.65 -10.21 -2.13
C ALA A 405 0.68 -10.94 -2.35
N MET A 406 1.44 -10.55 -3.37
CA MET A 406 2.77 -11.12 -3.67
C MET A 406 3.80 -10.87 -2.56
N ALA A 407 3.59 -9.89 -1.68
CA ALA A 407 4.44 -9.68 -0.51
C ALA A 407 4.45 -10.89 0.45
N SER A 408 3.46 -11.78 0.36
CA SER A 408 3.35 -12.99 1.21
C SER A 408 4.11 -14.21 0.67
N ARG A 409 4.82 -14.09 -0.45
CA ARG A 409 5.54 -15.20 -1.11
C ARG A 409 6.79 -15.71 -0.37
N ASP A 410 7.27 -14.98 0.64
CA ASP A 410 8.51 -15.22 1.38
C ASP A 410 8.36 -16.19 2.56
N MET A 411 7.24 -16.90 2.66
CA MET A 411 7.02 -17.91 3.71
C MET A 411 7.73 -19.22 3.37
N ASN A 412 8.78 -19.55 4.13
CA ASN A 412 9.66 -20.67 3.84
C ASN A 412 9.29 -21.95 4.62
N SER A 413 8.59 -21.84 5.75
CA SER A 413 8.17 -22.98 6.53
C SER A 413 6.69 -23.33 6.33
N LYS A 414 6.36 -24.63 6.41
CA LYS A 414 4.97 -25.10 6.32
C LYS A 414 4.08 -24.52 7.42
N GLU A 415 4.63 -24.31 8.62
CA GLU A 415 3.91 -23.75 9.75
C GLU A 415 3.62 -22.27 9.57
N GLU A 416 4.61 -21.49 9.10
CA GLU A 416 4.40 -20.06 8.80
C GLU A 416 3.36 -19.87 7.70
N SER A 417 3.44 -20.67 6.64
CA SER A 417 2.45 -20.67 5.56
C SER A 417 1.05 -21.03 6.08
N PHE A 418 0.94 -22.01 6.99
CA PHE A 418 -0.33 -22.41 7.60
C PHE A 418 -0.94 -21.25 8.42
N VAL A 419 -0.15 -20.61 9.30
CA VAL A 419 -0.60 -19.45 10.08
C VAL A 419 -1.04 -18.32 9.17
N MET A 420 -0.25 -18.01 8.15
CA MET A 420 -0.55 -16.96 7.17
C MET A 420 -1.88 -17.22 6.45
N LEU A 421 -2.08 -18.44 5.93
CA LEU A 421 -3.29 -18.80 5.18
C LEU A 421 -4.54 -18.76 6.05
N VAL A 422 -4.47 -19.27 7.30
CA VAL A 422 -5.61 -19.20 8.24
C VAL A 422 -5.92 -17.74 8.60
N CYS A 423 -4.91 -16.95 8.90
CA CYS A 423 -5.09 -15.50 9.15
C CYS A 423 -5.78 -14.82 7.96
N ALA A 424 -5.34 -15.09 6.73
CA ALA A 424 -5.92 -14.52 5.53
C ALA A 424 -7.37 -15.00 5.29
N ALA A 425 -7.65 -16.29 5.43
CA ALA A 425 -8.97 -16.87 5.24
C ALA A 425 -10.00 -16.29 6.22
N VAL A 426 -9.66 -16.22 7.52
CA VAL A 426 -10.54 -15.66 8.55
C VAL A 426 -10.76 -14.15 8.31
N SER A 427 -9.71 -13.41 7.93
CA SER A 427 -9.85 -11.98 7.60
C SER A 427 -10.79 -11.72 6.44
N LEU A 428 -10.75 -12.56 5.39
CA LEU A 428 -11.58 -12.42 4.19
C LEU A 428 -13.04 -12.81 4.48
N THR A 429 -13.25 -13.95 5.16
CA THR A 429 -14.60 -14.46 5.46
C THR A 429 -15.33 -13.57 6.44
N GLY A 430 -14.64 -13.12 7.50
CA GLY A 430 -15.23 -12.25 8.53
C GLY A 430 -15.25 -10.78 8.14
N SER A 431 -14.71 -10.40 6.98
CA SER A 431 -14.51 -8.99 6.56
C SER A 431 -13.81 -8.15 7.64
N SER A 432 -13.03 -8.80 8.51
CA SER A 432 -12.38 -8.17 9.67
C SER A 432 -10.92 -8.61 9.80
N ALA A 433 -10.02 -7.69 9.48
CA ALA A 433 -8.58 -7.91 9.68
C ALA A 433 -8.22 -8.18 11.15
N ALA A 434 -8.98 -7.65 12.10
CA ALA A 434 -8.77 -7.85 13.53
C ALA A 434 -9.04 -9.31 13.95
N LEU A 435 -10.12 -9.93 13.44
CA LEU A 435 -10.42 -11.33 13.71
C LEU A 435 -9.35 -12.24 13.12
N GLY A 436 -8.97 -12.04 11.86
CA GLY A 436 -7.92 -12.82 11.22
C GLY A 436 -6.57 -12.68 11.93
N PHE A 437 -6.23 -11.47 12.36
CA PHE A 437 -5.05 -11.20 13.17
C PHE A 437 -5.09 -11.97 14.50
N GLY A 438 -6.20 -11.88 15.26
CA GLY A 438 -6.37 -12.59 16.53
C GLY A 438 -6.23 -14.10 16.38
N CYS A 439 -6.92 -14.69 15.38
CA CYS A 439 -6.78 -16.12 15.05
C CYS A 439 -5.35 -16.48 14.62
N GLY A 440 -4.70 -15.65 13.84
CA GLY A 440 -3.31 -15.85 13.41
C GLY A 440 -2.34 -15.86 14.59
N ILE A 441 -2.45 -14.91 15.52
CA ILE A 441 -1.64 -14.86 16.74
C ILE A 441 -1.89 -16.09 17.62
N LEU A 442 -3.16 -16.42 17.87
CA LEU A 442 -3.51 -17.58 18.67
C LEU A 442 -2.90 -18.85 18.09
N LEU A 443 -3.07 -19.07 16.79
CA LEU A 443 -2.53 -20.23 16.10
C LEU A 443 -1.00 -20.28 16.15
N PHE A 444 -0.34 -19.15 15.94
CA PHE A 444 1.12 -19.03 16.06
C PHE A 444 1.60 -19.43 17.46
N LEU A 445 0.93 -18.95 18.50
CA LEU A 445 1.26 -19.29 19.89
C LEU A 445 1.03 -20.79 20.19
N LEU A 446 -0.08 -21.35 19.74
CA LEU A 446 -0.37 -22.79 19.90
C LEU A 446 0.69 -23.66 19.23
N LEU A 447 1.10 -23.34 18.00
CA LEU A 447 2.16 -24.08 17.30
C LEU A 447 3.51 -23.95 18.00
N LYS A 448 3.81 -22.77 18.56
CA LYS A 448 5.03 -22.54 19.35
C LYS A 448 5.02 -23.33 20.65
N LEU A 449 3.90 -23.38 21.38
CA LEU A 449 3.73 -24.20 22.60
C LEU A 449 3.91 -25.68 22.29
N ARG A 450 3.27 -26.18 21.23
CA ARG A 450 3.45 -27.57 20.78
C ARG A 450 4.92 -27.94 20.54
N LYS A 451 5.73 -27.04 19.99
CA LYS A 451 7.16 -27.28 19.77
C LYS A 451 7.96 -27.31 21.08
N MET A 452 7.57 -26.52 22.06
CA MET A 452 8.24 -26.52 23.37
C MET A 452 8.07 -27.84 24.12
N ASP A 453 6.90 -28.49 24.03
CA ASP A 453 6.66 -29.79 24.65
C ASP A 453 7.49 -30.94 24.07
N TYR A 454 7.88 -30.82 22.79
CA TYR A 454 8.76 -31.83 22.13
C TYR A 454 10.25 -31.63 22.40
N SER A 455 10.64 -30.49 22.99
CA SER A 455 12.04 -30.16 23.32
C SER A 455 12.38 -30.34 24.80
N THR A 456 11.56 -31.02 25.58
CA THR A 456 11.96 -31.51 26.91
C THR A 456 13.13 -32.45 26.76
N PRO A 457 14.31 -32.19 27.41
CA PRO A 457 15.45 -33.08 27.31
C PRO A 457 15.05 -34.45 27.86
N SER A 458 15.34 -35.48 27.12
CA SER A 458 15.27 -36.87 27.59
C SER A 458 16.32 -37.10 28.67
N PHE A 459 15.96 -36.72 29.90
CA PHE A 459 16.78 -36.97 31.10
C PHE A 459 16.46 -38.31 31.74
N LEU A 460 15.77 -39.24 31.07
CA LEU A 460 15.46 -40.56 31.55
C LEU A 460 15.65 -41.63 30.46
N THR A 461 16.89 -41.83 30.01
CA THR A 461 17.31 -43.14 29.55
C THR A 461 18.48 -43.56 30.44
N PRO A 462 18.31 -44.62 31.28
CA PRO A 462 19.46 -45.22 31.95
C PRO A 462 20.39 -45.77 30.86
N LYS A 463 21.64 -45.35 30.84
CA LYS A 463 22.70 -46.06 30.11
C LYS A 463 22.72 -47.48 30.62
N SER A 464 22.27 -48.42 29.82
CA SER A 464 22.58 -49.83 30.03
C SER A 464 24.07 -50.00 29.68
N SER A 465 24.87 -50.09 30.71
CA SER A 465 26.23 -50.58 30.67
C SER A 465 26.25 -52.08 30.41
N VAL A 466 26.18 -52.49 29.16
CA VAL A 466 26.56 -53.83 28.69
C VAL A 466 26.98 -53.64 27.25
N ASP A 467 28.30 -53.60 27.00
CA ASP A 467 29.02 -53.96 25.76
C ASP A 467 30.42 -53.35 25.77
N ASP A 468 31.19 -53.61 26.85
CA ASP A 468 32.64 -53.38 26.86
C ASP A 468 33.36 -54.62 27.49
N GLU A 469 33.09 -55.78 26.92
CA GLU A 469 33.98 -56.98 27.16
C GLU A 469 33.81 -57.96 25.99
N LEU A 470 34.48 -57.68 24.87
CA LEU A 470 34.83 -58.76 23.90
C LEU A 470 35.71 -58.17 22.75
N SER A 471 36.89 -57.70 23.06
CA SER A 471 37.97 -57.58 22.07
C SER A 471 39.35 -57.51 22.70
N SER A 472 39.73 -58.54 23.47
CA SER A 472 41.14 -58.77 23.82
C SER A 472 41.30 -60.25 24.19
N ILE A 473 41.64 -61.10 23.21
CA ILE A 473 42.39 -62.36 23.35
C ILE A 473 42.80 -62.81 21.93
N PRO A 474 43.99 -63.43 21.74
CA PRO A 474 45.16 -62.89 21.06
C PRO A 474 45.26 -63.29 19.60
#